data_7b5b9f3c7bf18ccc620a9911a00146cd
#
_entry.id   7b5b9f3c7bf18ccc620a9911a00146cd
#
_cell.length_a   1.000
_cell.length_b   1.000
_cell.length_c   1.000
_cell.angle_alpha   90.00
_cell.angle_beta   90.00
_cell.angle_gamma   90.00
#
_symmetry.space_group_name_H-M   'P 1'
#
loop_
_entity.id
_entity.type
_entity.pdbx_description
1 polymer ?
#
loop_
_entity_poly.entity_id
_entity_poly.type
_entity_poly.pdbx_seq_one_letter_code
_entity_poly.pdbx_strand_id
1 'polypeptide(L)'
;ILLCCPARQKEFCLFIVSLRDQKNKEMIPTQQDIAEFTRFQRNEITESILYERLASIEKDENNRKTLRLIAAEEKSHYAILKKYTGKEIGPDYKRIARFYFLARILGITFAIKLMESSEENAHNNYDKYAHIPDLQRLAHEEEVHEQKLISLINEERLEYMGSVVLGLNDALVEFTGALAGFTLALSDSKLIALTGSITGIAAALSMASSEYLSTKSEGDDKKHPVKAAVYTGIAYLITVVSLVTPFILISNVIVALGVMLTMALIIIALFNYYYSEPTRPY
;
A
#
# COMPACT_ATOMS: atom_id res chain seq x y z
N ILE A 1 -46.73 -44.79 -5.80
CA ILE A 1 -46.36 -45.11 -4.38
C ILE A 1 -46.73 -43.92 -3.45
N LEU A 2 -47.91 -43.27 -3.69
CA LEU A 2 -48.32 -42.07 -2.94
C LEU A 2 -49.67 -42.25 -2.21
N LEU A 3 -50.07 -43.46 -1.91
CA LEU A 3 -51.46 -43.74 -1.44
C LEU A 3 -51.59 -44.34 -0.05
N CYS A 4 -50.55 -44.33 0.79
CA CYS A 4 -50.65 -44.86 2.16
C CYS A 4 -49.81 -44.07 3.18
N CYS A 5 -50.00 -42.71 3.28
CA CYS A 5 -49.46 -41.94 4.39
C CYS A 5 -50.57 -41.22 5.13
N PRO A 6 -50.66 -41.31 6.49
CA PRO A 6 -51.63 -40.58 7.29
C PRO A 6 -51.45 -39.07 7.09
N ALA A 7 -52.57 -38.32 7.14
CA ALA A 7 -52.61 -36.88 6.79
C ALA A 7 -51.51 -36.02 7.44
N ARG A 8 -51.14 -36.31 8.65
CA ARG A 8 -50.03 -35.61 9.39
C ARG A 8 -48.65 -35.82 8.80
N GLN A 9 -48.39 -36.92 8.10
CA GLN A 9 -47.14 -37.25 7.47
C GLN A 9 -47.02 -36.60 6.08
N LYS A 10 -48.15 -36.29 5.45
CA LYS A 10 -48.18 -35.54 4.16
C LYS A 10 -47.80 -34.08 4.35
N GLU A 11 -48.24 -33.42 5.42
CA GLU A 11 -47.85 -32.04 5.77
C GLU A 11 -46.34 -31.95 6.06
N PHE A 12 -45.81 -32.93 6.80
CA PHE A 12 -44.39 -33.00 7.13
C PHE A 12 -43.53 -33.28 5.87
N CYS A 13 -43.99 -34.16 4.95
CA CYS A 13 -43.32 -34.37 3.66
C CYS A 13 -43.37 -33.13 2.76
N LEU A 14 -44.51 -32.43 2.72
CA LEU A 14 -44.65 -31.17 1.99
C LEU A 14 -43.79 -30.06 2.58
N PHE A 15 -43.68 -30.00 3.90
CA PHE A 15 -42.83 -29.08 4.61
C PHE A 15 -41.34 -29.37 4.32
N ILE A 16 -40.91 -30.65 4.34
CA ILE A 16 -39.55 -31.05 3.98
C ILE A 16 -39.24 -30.78 2.51
N VAL A 17 -40.18 -31.04 1.58
CA VAL A 17 -40.05 -30.72 0.17
C VAL A 17 -39.97 -29.18 -0.02
N SER A 18 -40.82 -28.43 0.67
CA SER A 18 -40.77 -26.95 0.66
C SER A 18 -39.46 -26.41 1.22
N LEU A 19 -38.93 -26.98 2.30
CA LEU A 19 -37.61 -26.63 2.83
C LEU A 19 -36.48 -27.05 1.89
N ARG A 20 -36.62 -28.15 1.15
CA ARG A 20 -35.66 -28.61 0.17
C ARG A 20 -35.70 -27.75 -1.10
N ASP A 21 -36.89 -27.30 -1.52
CA ASP A 21 -37.08 -26.37 -2.62
C ASP A 21 -36.60 -24.94 -2.26
N GLN A 22 -36.75 -24.51 -1.00
CA GLN A 22 -36.16 -23.25 -0.54
C GLN A 22 -34.62 -23.31 -0.49
N LYS A 23 -34.05 -24.49 -0.18
CA LYS A 23 -32.60 -24.70 -0.13
C LYS A 23 -31.96 -24.86 -1.53
N ASN A 24 -32.78 -25.26 -2.53
CA ASN A 24 -32.36 -25.43 -3.93
C ASN A 24 -32.87 -24.32 -4.86
N LYS A 25 -33.32 -23.20 -4.33
CA LYS A 25 -33.49 -22.01 -5.14
C LYS A 25 -32.08 -21.49 -5.44
N GLU A 26 -31.41 -22.07 -6.44
CA GLU A 26 -30.30 -21.44 -7.13
C GLU A 26 -30.81 -20.06 -7.52
N MET A 27 -30.38 -19.05 -6.75
CA MET A 27 -30.79 -17.69 -7.00
C MET A 27 -30.12 -17.32 -8.33
N ILE A 28 -30.93 -17.19 -9.39
CA ILE A 28 -30.46 -16.69 -10.67
C ILE A 28 -30.00 -15.25 -10.40
N PRO A 29 -28.69 -14.93 -10.55
CA PRO A 29 -28.18 -13.59 -10.29
C PRO A 29 -28.94 -12.57 -11.14
N THR A 30 -29.33 -11.47 -10.55
CA THR A 30 -29.96 -10.36 -11.27
C THR A 30 -28.96 -9.72 -12.24
N GLN A 31 -29.43 -8.91 -13.17
CA GLN A 31 -28.54 -8.17 -14.07
C GLN A 31 -27.60 -7.22 -13.32
N GLN A 32 -28.02 -6.73 -12.14
CA GLN A 32 -27.22 -5.89 -11.27
C GLN A 32 -26.13 -6.72 -10.56
N ASP A 33 -26.45 -7.93 -10.11
CA ASP A 33 -25.47 -8.83 -9.50
C ASP A 33 -24.40 -9.26 -10.53
N ILE A 34 -24.80 -9.54 -11.78
CA ILE A 34 -23.87 -9.89 -12.87
C ILE A 34 -22.91 -8.71 -13.16
N ALA A 35 -23.37 -7.47 -13.10
CA ALA A 35 -22.51 -6.30 -13.28
C ALA A 35 -21.48 -6.18 -12.14
N GLU A 36 -21.90 -6.46 -10.91
CA GLU A 36 -21.03 -6.46 -9.72
C GLU A 36 -20.03 -7.61 -9.80
N PHE A 37 -20.45 -8.83 -10.13
CA PHE A 37 -19.56 -9.99 -10.33
C PHE A 37 -18.57 -9.77 -11.48
N THR A 38 -18.95 -9.03 -12.53
CA THR A 38 -18.04 -8.64 -13.61
C THR A 38 -16.93 -7.73 -13.10
N ARG A 39 -17.23 -6.83 -12.16
CA ARG A 39 -16.24 -5.97 -11.51
C ARG A 39 -15.30 -6.78 -10.62
N PHE A 40 -15.86 -7.67 -9.78
CA PHE A 40 -15.09 -8.58 -8.95
C PHE A 40 -14.14 -9.41 -9.82
N GLN A 41 -14.66 -10.08 -10.84
CA GLN A 41 -13.89 -10.89 -11.78
C GLN A 41 -12.72 -10.12 -12.42
N ARG A 42 -12.90 -8.82 -12.72
CA ARG A 42 -11.81 -7.97 -13.22
C ARG A 42 -10.76 -7.71 -12.16
N ASN A 43 -11.16 -7.51 -10.91
CA ASN A 43 -10.23 -7.31 -9.82
C ASN A 43 -9.36 -8.55 -9.63
N GLU A 44 -9.97 -9.74 -9.50
CA GLU A 44 -9.25 -11.00 -9.31
C GLU A 44 -8.16 -11.24 -10.38
N ILE A 45 -8.51 -11.08 -11.66
CA ILE A 45 -7.50 -11.28 -12.72
C ILE A 45 -6.44 -10.18 -12.74
N THR A 46 -6.78 -8.97 -12.30
CA THR A 46 -5.83 -7.86 -12.16
C THR A 46 -4.84 -8.15 -11.05
N GLU A 47 -5.32 -8.60 -9.91
CA GLU A 47 -4.54 -8.91 -8.71
C GLU A 47 -3.69 -10.17 -8.93
N SER A 48 -4.24 -11.22 -9.51
CA SER A 48 -3.48 -12.41 -9.91
C SER A 48 -2.23 -12.04 -10.73
N ILE A 49 -2.38 -11.22 -11.77
CA ILE A 49 -1.26 -10.81 -12.62
C ILE A 49 -0.31 -9.87 -11.86
N LEU A 50 -0.84 -9.00 -11.00
CA LEU A 50 -0.03 -8.07 -10.23
C LEU A 50 0.83 -8.82 -9.22
N TYR A 51 0.26 -9.73 -8.42
CA TYR A 51 1.02 -10.53 -7.45
C TYR A 51 2.08 -11.41 -8.11
N GLU A 52 1.82 -11.98 -9.29
CA GLU A 52 2.83 -12.72 -10.06
C GLU A 52 3.99 -11.80 -10.48
N ARG A 53 3.70 -10.56 -10.91
CA ARG A 53 4.73 -9.57 -11.23
C ARG A 53 5.50 -9.11 -10.00
N LEU A 54 4.84 -8.89 -8.86
CA LEU A 54 5.49 -8.55 -7.60
C LEU A 54 6.41 -9.68 -7.15
N ALA A 55 5.96 -10.92 -7.25
CA ALA A 55 6.78 -12.10 -6.97
C ALA A 55 8.06 -12.15 -7.84
N SER A 56 8.00 -11.67 -9.08
CA SER A 56 9.17 -11.66 -9.98
C SER A 56 10.29 -10.72 -9.53
N ILE A 57 9.98 -9.69 -8.76
CA ILE A 57 10.95 -8.70 -8.27
C ILE A 57 11.25 -8.86 -6.76
N GLU A 58 10.52 -9.74 -6.06
CA GLU A 58 10.76 -10.03 -4.66
C GLU A 58 12.06 -10.83 -4.47
N LYS A 59 12.87 -10.40 -3.51
CA LYS A 59 14.18 -11.01 -3.22
C LYS A 59 14.08 -12.15 -2.22
N ASP A 60 13.21 -12.03 -1.24
CA ASP A 60 12.98 -13.06 -0.25
C ASP A 60 12.19 -14.22 -0.87
N GLU A 61 12.72 -15.43 -0.71
CA GLU A 61 12.15 -16.64 -1.33
C GLU A 61 10.81 -17.04 -0.71
N ASN A 62 10.62 -16.81 0.60
CA ASN A 62 9.35 -17.12 1.27
C ASN A 62 8.27 -16.15 0.83
N ASN A 63 8.59 -14.85 0.81
CA ASN A 63 7.68 -13.82 0.33
C ASN A 63 7.31 -14.07 -1.14
N ARG A 64 8.28 -14.43 -1.97
CA ARG A 64 8.05 -14.79 -3.38
C ARG A 64 7.08 -15.96 -3.53
N LYS A 65 7.24 -17.01 -2.72
CA LYS A 65 6.34 -18.18 -2.73
C LYS A 65 4.93 -17.79 -2.29
N THR A 66 4.81 -16.98 -1.24
CA THR A 66 3.51 -16.51 -0.75
C THR A 66 2.79 -15.68 -1.81
N LEU A 67 3.48 -14.73 -2.46
CA LEU A 67 2.88 -13.91 -3.53
C LEU A 67 2.42 -14.77 -4.72
N ARG A 68 3.17 -15.80 -5.10
CA ARG A 68 2.74 -16.72 -6.15
C ARG A 68 1.55 -17.58 -5.75
N LEU A 69 1.49 -17.97 -4.48
CA LEU A 69 0.35 -18.72 -3.96
C LEU A 69 -0.91 -17.88 -4.05
N ILE A 70 -0.87 -16.64 -3.54
CA ILE A 70 -1.99 -15.70 -3.62
C ILE A 70 -2.37 -15.48 -5.10
N ALA A 71 -1.40 -15.22 -5.98
CA ALA A 71 -1.67 -15.04 -7.42
C ALA A 71 -2.43 -16.23 -8.06
N ALA A 72 -2.12 -17.46 -7.63
CA ALA A 72 -2.80 -18.65 -8.10
C ALA A 72 -4.22 -18.78 -7.51
N GLU A 73 -4.40 -18.41 -6.24
CA GLU A 73 -5.70 -18.38 -5.56
C GLU A 73 -6.62 -17.34 -6.23
N GLU A 74 -6.15 -16.10 -6.50
CA GLU A 74 -6.90 -15.07 -7.25
C GLU A 74 -7.34 -15.53 -8.64
N LYS A 75 -6.47 -16.27 -9.32
CA LYS A 75 -6.83 -16.87 -10.60
C LYS A 75 -7.95 -17.91 -10.48
N SER A 76 -8.03 -18.61 -9.36
CA SER A 76 -9.13 -19.54 -9.08
C SER A 76 -10.44 -18.80 -8.79
N HIS A 77 -10.37 -17.67 -8.05
CA HIS A 77 -11.50 -16.79 -7.78
C HIS A 77 -12.08 -16.23 -9.08
N TYR A 78 -11.21 -15.76 -9.98
CA TYR A 78 -11.62 -15.38 -11.34
C TYR A 78 -12.41 -16.48 -12.06
N ALA A 79 -11.94 -17.74 -11.98
CA ALA A 79 -12.60 -18.86 -12.63
C ALA A 79 -13.98 -19.19 -12.02
N ILE A 80 -14.13 -18.99 -10.72
CA ILE A 80 -15.41 -19.14 -10.02
C ILE A 80 -16.38 -18.04 -10.46
N LEU A 81 -15.98 -16.78 -10.44
CA LEU A 81 -16.81 -15.65 -10.85
C LEU A 81 -17.22 -15.75 -12.34
N LYS A 82 -16.32 -16.28 -13.18
CA LYS A 82 -16.61 -16.53 -14.59
C LYS A 82 -17.81 -17.48 -14.82
N LYS A 83 -18.07 -18.42 -13.89
CA LYS A 83 -19.24 -19.29 -13.98
C LYS A 83 -20.56 -18.50 -13.88
N TYR A 84 -20.57 -17.45 -13.08
CA TYR A 84 -21.75 -16.59 -12.86
C TYR A 84 -21.90 -15.52 -13.94
N THR A 85 -20.81 -14.95 -14.42
CA THR A 85 -20.85 -13.90 -15.46
C THR A 85 -20.99 -14.45 -16.88
N GLY A 86 -20.53 -15.68 -17.10
CA GLY A 86 -20.50 -16.29 -18.44
C GLY A 86 -19.55 -15.62 -19.44
N LYS A 87 -18.69 -14.70 -18.97
CA LYS A 87 -17.84 -13.86 -19.83
C LYS A 87 -16.37 -13.99 -19.47
N GLU A 88 -15.50 -13.77 -20.45
CA GLU A 88 -14.09 -13.50 -20.18
C GLU A 88 -13.87 -12.01 -19.98
N ILE A 89 -13.28 -11.67 -18.86
CA ILE A 89 -13.00 -10.29 -18.47
C ILE A 89 -11.49 -10.08 -18.43
N GLY A 90 -11.01 -9.07 -19.16
CA GLY A 90 -9.60 -8.71 -19.14
C GLY A 90 -9.20 -7.89 -17.90
N PRO A 91 -7.92 -7.94 -17.51
CA PRO A 91 -7.38 -7.21 -16.37
C PRO A 91 -7.31 -5.70 -16.61
N ASP A 92 -7.19 -4.92 -15.54
CA ASP A 92 -6.84 -3.51 -15.61
C ASP A 92 -5.30 -3.33 -15.69
N TYR A 93 -4.79 -3.27 -16.91
CA TYR A 93 -3.36 -3.08 -17.15
C TYR A 93 -2.81 -1.75 -16.62
N LYS A 94 -3.64 -0.70 -16.49
CA LYS A 94 -3.20 0.60 -15.94
C LYS A 94 -2.95 0.47 -14.45
N ARG A 95 -3.86 -0.20 -13.74
CA ARG A 95 -3.71 -0.51 -12.31
C ARG A 95 -2.46 -1.37 -12.08
N ILE A 96 -2.27 -2.44 -12.86
CA ILE A 96 -1.07 -3.29 -12.79
C ILE A 96 0.21 -2.49 -13.01
N ALA A 97 0.27 -1.67 -14.04
CA ALA A 97 1.46 -0.87 -14.36
C ALA A 97 1.78 0.13 -13.25
N ARG A 98 0.76 0.80 -12.70
CA ARG A 98 0.91 1.77 -11.61
C ARG A 98 1.50 1.11 -10.35
N PHE A 99 0.90 0.03 -9.86
CA PHE A 99 1.37 -0.62 -8.64
C PHE A 99 2.71 -1.33 -8.82
N TYR A 100 2.95 -1.94 -9.97
CA TYR A 100 4.26 -2.52 -10.28
C TYR A 100 5.38 -1.47 -10.31
N PHE A 101 5.11 -0.29 -10.89
CA PHE A 101 6.05 0.82 -10.90
C PHE A 101 6.32 1.35 -9.49
N LEU A 102 5.28 1.51 -8.68
CA LEU A 102 5.40 1.91 -7.27
C LEU A 102 6.22 0.89 -6.47
N ALA A 103 5.97 -0.41 -6.67
CA ALA A 103 6.73 -1.47 -6.02
C ALA A 103 8.23 -1.44 -6.40
N ARG A 104 8.53 -1.08 -7.63
CA ARG A 104 9.90 -1.00 -8.13
C ARG A 104 10.69 0.18 -7.53
N ILE A 105 10.01 1.30 -7.24
CA ILE A 105 10.65 2.51 -6.70
C ILE A 105 10.60 2.53 -5.17
N LEU A 106 9.43 2.25 -4.58
CA LEU A 106 9.17 2.42 -3.15
C LEU A 106 9.22 1.10 -2.37
N GLY A 107 9.32 -0.03 -3.09
CA GLY A 107 9.34 -1.37 -2.50
C GLY A 107 7.98 -2.06 -2.53
N ILE A 108 8.03 -3.40 -2.45
CA ILE A 108 6.83 -4.26 -2.54
C ILE A 108 5.89 -4.02 -1.37
N THR A 109 6.42 -3.92 -0.16
CA THR A 109 5.67 -3.62 1.08
C THR A 109 4.81 -2.37 0.93
N PHE A 110 5.38 -1.30 0.35
CA PHE A 110 4.65 -0.07 0.09
C PHE A 110 3.50 -0.26 -0.91
N ALA A 111 3.79 -0.95 -2.02
CA ALA A 111 2.78 -1.17 -3.05
C ALA A 111 1.61 -2.02 -2.53
N ILE A 112 1.88 -3.06 -1.73
CA ILE A 112 0.87 -3.90 -1.08
C ILE A 112 0.01 -3.05 -0.14
N LYS A 113 0.64 -2.29 0.77
CA LYS A 113 -0.09 -1.43 1.72
C LYS A 113 -1.01 -0.41 1.01
N LEU A 114 -0.52 0.20 -0.08
CA LEU A 114 -1.32 1.14 -0.86
C LEU A 114 -2.44 0.44 -1.65
N MET A 115 -2.26 -0.81 -2.05
CA MET A 115 -3.32 -1.63 -2.65
C MET A 115 -4.43 -1.87 -1.65
N GLU A 116 -4.11 -2.38 -0.46
CA GLU A 116 -5.06 -2.66 0.61
C GLU A 116 -5.87 -1.42 0.98
N SER A 117 -5.21 -0.27 1.21
CA SER A 117 -5.92 0.97 1.56
C SER A 117 -6.82 1.50 0.43
N SER A 118 -6.47 1.24 -0.83
CA SER A 118 -7.30 1.62 -1.98
C SER A 118 -8.48 0.66 -2.18
N GLU A 119 -8.40 -0.55 -1.64
CA GLU A 119 -9.40 -1.61 -1.73
C GLU A 119 -10.44 -1.54 -0.62
N GLU A 120 -10.15 -0.98 0.56
CA GLU A 120 -11.15 -0.71 1.60
C GLU A 120 -12.37 0.06 1.07
N ASN A 121 -12.19 0.93 0.07
CA ASN A 121 -13.26 1.64 -0.61
C ASN A 121 -13.87 0.87 -1.79
N ALA A 122 -13.25 -0.21 -2.23
CA ALA A 122 -13.63 -0.99 -3.41
C ALA A 122 -13.72 -2.50 -3.10
N HIS A 123 -13.68 -2.87 -1.81
CA HIS A 123 -13.74 -4.25 -1.38
C HIS A 123 -14.87 -4.97 -2.12
N ASN A 124 -14.51 -6.09 -2.68
CA ASN A 124 -15.48 -7.03 -3.19
C ASN A 124 -16.40 -7.39 -2.03
N ASN A 125 -17.53 -6.72 -1.91
CA ASN A 125 -18.43 -6.91 -0.78
C ASN A 125 -19.15 -8.26 -0.94
N TYR A 126 -18.37 -9.34 -0.80
CA TYR A 126 -18.86 -10.71 -0.86
C TYR A 126 -19.85 -11.02 0.26
N ASP A 127 -19.81 -10.29 1.38
CA ASP A 127 -20.74 -10.45 2.50
C ASP A 127 -22.18 -10.28 2.07
N LYS A 128 -22.44 -9.39 1.13
CA LYS A 128 -23.78 -9.22 0.52
C LYS A 128 -24.29 -10.50 -0.14
N TYR A 129 -23.38 -11.36 -0.56
CA TYR A 129 -23.63 -12.60 -1.27
C TYR A 129 -23.30 -13.85 -0.44
N ALA A 130 -23.21 -13.72 0.90
CA ALA A 130 -22.92 -14.82 1.83
C ALA A 130 -23.90 -16.01 1.75
N HIS A 131 -25.06 -15.78 1.13
CA HIS A 131 -26.04 -16.84 0.85
C HIS A 131 -25.63 -17.73 -0.37
N ILE A 132 -24.64 -17.34 -1.17
CA ILE A 132 -24.07 -18.12 -2.27
C ILE A 132 -22.80 -18.82 -1.76
N PRO A 133 -22.77 -20.17 -1.66
CA PRO A 133 -21.67 -20.89 -1.03
C PRO A 133 -20.30 -20.60 -1.65
N ASP A 134 -20.21 -20.45 -2.97
CA ASP A 134 -18.96 -20.11 -3.66
C ASP A 134 -18.45 -18.73 -3.25
N LEU A 135 -19.33 -17.71 -3.14
CA LEU A 135 -18.95 -16.34 -2.77
C LEU A 135 -18.65 -16.21 -1.28
N GLN A 136 -19.33 -16.98 -0.43
CA GLN A 136 -18.99 -17.07 0.99
C GLN A 136 -17.58 -17.64 1.19
N ARG A 137 -17.21 -18.64 0.39
CA ARG A 137 -15.86 -19.20 0.42
C ARG A 137 -14.82 -18.17 -0.06
N LEU A 138 -15.11 -17.43 -1.13
CA LEU A 138 -14.24 -16.36 -1.61
C LEU A 138 -14.00 -15.32 -0.51
N ALA A 139 -15.06 -14.83 0.16
CA ALA A 139 -14.93 -13.89 1.25
C ALA A 139 -13.98 -14.36 2.35
N HIS A 140 -14.05 -15.63 2.72
CA HIS A 140 -13.15 -16.19 3.73
C HIS A 140 -11.71 -16.36 3.21
N GLU A 141 -11.53 -16.74 1.94
CA GLU A 141 -10.21 -16.86 1.31
C GLU A 141 -9.53 -15.48 1.19
N GLU A 142 -10.30 -14.41 0.90
CA GLU A 142 -9.82 -13.02 0.89
C GLU A 142 -9.30 -12.57 2.27
N GLU A 143 -10.02 -12.87 3.35
CA GLU A 143 -9.56 -12.58 4.71
C GLU A 143 -8.22 -13.27 5.02
N VAL A 144 -8.04 -14.49 4.55
CA VAL A 144 -6.77 -15.22 4.68
C VAL A 144 -5.66 -14.61 3.81
N HIS A 145 -6.00 -14.08 2.62
CA HIS A 145 -5.05 -13.37 1.76
C HIS A 145 -4.55 -12.09 2.41
N GLU A 146 -5.46 -11.29 2.99
CA GLU A 146 -5.11 -10.09 3.74
C GLU A 146 -4.10 -10.41 4.86
N GLN A 147 -4.37 -11.43 5.66
CA GLN A 147 -3.44 -11.85 6.73
C GLN A 147 -2.07 -12.31 6.18
N LYS A 148 -2.06 -13.05 5.05
CA LYS A 148 -0.81 -13.44 4.39
C LYS A 148 -0.04 -12.21 3.88
N LEU A 149 -0.74 -11.24 3.27
CA LEU A 149 -0.14 -10.00 2.75
C LEU A 149 0.43 -9.14 3.88
N ILE A 150 -0.29 -9.03 5.00
CA ILE A 150 0.20 -8.36 6.22
C ILE A 150 1.50 -9.02 6.70
N SER A 151 1.58 -10.34 6.67
CA SER A 151 2.80 -11.06 7.07
C SER A 151 4.01 -10.84 6.14
N LEU A 152 3.77 -10.41 4.88
CA LEU A 152 4.81 -10.02 3.93
C LEU A 152 5.32 -8.60 4.18
N ILE A 153 4.60 -7.81 4.95
CA ILE A 153 5.02 -6.46 5.32
C ILE A 153 6.28 -6.61 6.16
N ASN A 154 7.40 -6.16 5.60
CA ASN A 154 8.67 -6.22 6.28
C ASN A 154 8.63 -5.23 7.46
N GLU A 155 8.35 -5.74 8.65
CA GLU A 155 8.29 -4.96 9.90
C GLU A 155 9.58 -4.16 10.11
N GLU A 156 10.73 -4.68 9.69
CA GLU A 156 12.01 -3.99 9.79
C GLU A 156 11.99 -2.63 9.07
N ARG A 157 11.38 -2.54 7.86
CA ARG A 157 11.27 -1.24 7.16
C ARG A 157 10.31 -0.27 7.85
N LEU A 158 9.26 -0.78 8.46
CA LEU A 158 8.30 0.03 9.22
C LEU A 158 8.92 0.55 10.52
N GLU A 159 9.75 -0.24 11.19
CA GLU A 159 10.46 0.16 12.40
C GLU A 159 11.36 1.39 12.17
N TYR A 160 12.04 1.46 11.01
CA TYR A 160 12.89 2.59 10.65
C TYR A 160 12.15 3.73 9.94
N MET A 161 10.86 3.59 9.65
CA MET A 161 10.09 4.65 9.02
C MET A 161 10.05 5.92 9.90
N GLY A 162 9.91 5.77 11.21
CA GLY A 162 10.00 6.88 12.16
C GLY A 162 11.32 7.65 12.04
N SER A 163 12.42 6.94 11.90
CA SER A 163 13.76 7.54 11.73
C SER A 163 13.89 8.29 10.40
N VAL A 164 13.32 7.75 9.32
CA VAL A 164 13.26 8.45 8.01
C VAL A 164 12.42 9.71 8.09
N VAL A 165 11.26 9.63 8.75
CA VAL A 165 10.35 10.77 8.97
C VAL A 165 11.04 11.87 9.75
N LEU A 166 11.72 11.50 10.82
CA LEU A 166 12.44 12.45 11.68
C LEU A 166 13.49 13.22 10.86
N GLY A 167 14.35 12.51 10.12
CA GLY A 167 15.39 13.14 9.30
C GLY A 167 14.82 14.02 8.20
N LEU A 168 13.75 13.58 7.53
CA LEU A 168 13.11 14.33 6.46
C LEU A 168 12.41 15.59 6.98
N ASN A 169 11.65 15.48 8.08
CA ASN A 169 10.86 16.58 8.60
C ASN A 169 11.77 17.69 9.17
N ASP A 170 12.82 17.30 9.89
CA ASP A 170 13.80 18.24 10.43
C ASP A 170 14.52 19.00 9.30
N ALA A 171 14.98 18.28 8.26
CA ALA A 171 15.59 18.90 7.08
C ALA A 171 14.62 19.86 6.36
N LEU A 172 13.34 19.52 6.24
CA LEU A 172 12.36 20.38 5.59
C LEU A 172 12.09 21.67 6.36
N VAL A 173 12.07 21.64 7.67
CA VAL A 173 11.77 22.81 8.50
C VAL A 173 13.03 23.63 8.79
N GLU A 174 14.02 23.01 9.43
CA GLU A 174 15.23 23.73 9.88
C GLU A 174 16.08 24.20 8.70
N PHE A 175 16.39 23.28 7.78
CA PHE A 175 17.28 23.59 6.67
C PHE A 175 16.66 24.54 5.63
N THR A 176 15.34 24.46 5.41
CA THR A 176 14.61 25.45 4.59
C THR A 176 14.70 26.83 5.19
N GLY A 177 14.57 26.96 6.52
CA GLY A 177 14.74 28.21 7.24
C GLY A 177 16.16 28.77 7.13
N ALA A 178 17.18 27.91 7.26
CA ALA A 178 18.57 28.29 7.08
C ALA A 178 18.87 28.82 5.66
N LEU A 179 18.42 28.10 4.61
CA LEU A 179 18.57 28.53 3.22
C LEU A 179 17.85 29.84 2.92
N ALA A 180 16.66 30.05 3.47
CA ALA A 180 15.95 31.32 3.37
C ALA A 180 16.75 32.47 4.02
N GLY A 181 17.31 32.22 5.21
CA GLY A 181 18.20 33.19 5.91
C GLY A 181 19.45 33.50 5.08
N PHE A 182 20.13 32.49 4.54
CA PHE A 182 21.27 32.70 3.65
C PHE A 182 20.89 33.48 2.39
N THR A 183 19.70 33.24 1.82
CA THR A 183 19.19 33.96 0.66
C THR A 183 19.02 35.46 0.92
N LEU A 184 18.57 35.81 2.11
CA LEU A 184 18.42 37.23 2.55
C LEU A 184 19.74 37.89 2.86
N ALA A 185 20.73 37.13 3.33
CA ALA A 185 22.04 37.65 3.77
C ALA A 185 23.07 37.70 2.63
N LEU A 186 22.99 36.78 1.67
CA LEU A 186 23.95 36.59 0.60
C LEU A 186 23.30 36.89 -0.75
N SER A 187 23.98 37.61 -1.61
CA SER A 187 23.47 37.98 -2.94
C SER A 187 23.96 37.05 -4.08
N ASP A 188 24.73 36.03 -3.74
CA ASP A 188 25.34 35.09 -4.69
C ASP A 188 24.77 33.66 -4.49
N SER A 189 24.13 33.15 -5.53
CA SER A 189 23.48 31.83 -5.52
C SER A 189 24.47 30.67 -5.27
N LYS A 190 25.69 30.78 -5.82
CA LYS A 190 26.73 29.77 -5.59
C LYS A 190 27.24 29.77 -4.16
N LEU A 191 27.35 30.95 -3.56
CA LEU A 191 27.77 31.07 -2.18
C LEU A 191 26.70 30.52 -1.23
N ILE A 192 25.43 30.76 -1.53
CA ILE A 192 24.29 30.15 -0.79
C ILE A 192 24.33 28.63 -0.93
N ALA A 193 24.51 28.09 -2.14
CA ALA A 193 24.63 26.66 -2.36
C ALA A 193 25.80 26.03 -1.59
N LEU A 194 26.97 26.68 -1.59
CA LEU A 194 28.16 26.21 -0.87
C LEU A 194 27.90 26.19 0.65
N THR A 195 27.45 27.32 1.19
CA THR A 195 27.18 27.48 2.66
C THR A 195 26.06 26.49 3.08
N GLY A 196 25.00 26.40 2.29
CA GLY A 196 23.92 25.43 2.50
C GLY A 196 24.41 23.99 2.48
N SER A 197 25.25 23.61 1.51
CA SER A 197 25.81 22.26 1.45
C SER A 197 26.63 21.90 2.70
N ILE A 198 27.49 22.81 3.16
CA ILE A 198 28.30 22.59 4.37
C ILE A 198 27.39 22.43 5.59
N THR A 199 26.44 23.36 5.77
CA THR A 199 25.49 23.33 6.88
C THR A 199 24.64 22.08 6.84
N GLY A 200 24.12 21.71 5.67
CA GLY A 200 23.26 20.53 5.49
C GLY A 200 23.99 19.22 5.78
N ILE A 201 25.24 19.08 5.36
CA ILE A 201 26.05 17.89 5.68
C ILE A 201 26.31 17.81 7.20
N ALA A 202 26.65 18.92 7.83
CA ALA A 202 26.88 18.96 9.27
C ALA A 202 25.61 18.61 10.06
N ALA A 203 24.45 19.13 9.64
CA ALA A 203 23.16 18.83 10.23
C ALA A 203 22.77 17.34 10.04
N ALA A 204 22.98 16.78 8.86
CA ALA A 204 22.72 15.37 8.58
C ALA A 204 23.55 14.45 9.51
N LEU A 205 24.82 14.75 9.71
CA LEU A 205 25.68 14.01 10.64
C LEU A 205 25.24 14.15 12.10
N SER A 206 24.81 15.36 12.49
CA SER A 206 24.26 15.63 13.82
C SER A 206 23.01 14.82 14.09
N MET A 207 22.04 14.85 13.16
CA MET A 207 20.79 14.09 13.25
C MET A 207 21.03 12.58 13.28
N ALA A 208 21.90 12.06 12.42
CA ALA A 208 22.26 10.64 12.44
C ALA A 208 22.89 10.23 13.77
N SER A 209 23.74 11.08 14.37
CA SER A 209 24.35 10.82 15.67
C SER A 209 23.33 10.86 16.81
N SER A 210 22.40 11.80 16.77
CA SER A 210 21.30 11.91 17.74
C SER A 210 20.38 10.69 17.68
N GLU A 211 20.00 10.25 16.48
CA GLU A 211 19.16 9.06 16.29
C GLU A 211 19.86 7.79 16.76
N TYR A 212 21.18 7.67 16.52
CA TYR A 212 21.97 6.56 17.06
C TYR A 212 21.90 6.51 18.58
N LEU A 213 22.11 7.64 19.25
CA LEU A 213 22.11 7.71 20.71
C LEU A 213 20.70 7.49 21.28
N SER A 214 19.66 8.06 20.66
CA SER A 214 18.27 7.87 21.06
C SER A 214 17.88 6.40 21.00
N THR A 215 18.02 5.77 19.85
CA THR A 215 17.71 4.35 19.65
C THR A 215 18.50 3.45 20.60
N LYS A 216 19.77 3.77 20.84
CA LYS A 216 20.61 3.01 21.78
C LYS A 216 20.16 3.16 23.22
N SER A 217 19.64 4.33 23.60
CA SER A 217 19.18 4.61 24.97
C SER A 217 17.80 4.03 25.26
N GLU A 218 16.96 3.85 24.24
CA GLU A 218 15.64 3.22 24.35
C GLU A 218 15.71 1.75 24.73
N GLY A 219 16.82 1.07 24.38
CA GLY A 219 17.05 -0.33 24.73
C GLY A 219 16.08 -1.31 24.08
N ASP A 220 15.44 -0.90 22.98
CA ASP A 220 14.54 -1.75 22.21
C ASP A 220 15.37 -2.74 21.36
N ASP A 221 15.27 -4.04 21.69
CA ASP A 221 15.98 -5.10 20.98
C ASP A 221 15.57 -5.22 19.50
N LYS A 222 14.45 -4.61 19.10
CA LYS A 222 13.94 -4.66 17.72
C LYS A 222 14.67 -3.68 16.81
N LYS A 223 15.03 -2.49 17.29
CA LYS A 223 15.68 -1.44 16.48
C LYS A 223 17.20 -1.47 16.60
N HIS A 224 17.88 -1.61 15.48
CA HIS A 224 19.35 -1.52 15.48
C HIS A 224 19.83 -0.06 15.35
N PRO A 225 20.55 0.51 16.36
CA PRO A 225 20.89 1.94 16.40
C PRO A 225 21.65 2.45 15.16
N VAL A 226 22.56 1.65 14.61
CA VAL A 226 23.32 2.02 13.40
C VAL A 226 22.41 2.13 12.19
N LYS A 227 21.44 1.21 12.02
CA LYS A 227 20.49 1.27 10.91
C LYS A 227 19.60 2.50 11.01
N ALA A 228 19.06 2.80 12.20
CA ALA A 228 18.25 4.00 12.45
C ALA A 228 19.02 5.26 12.07
N ALA A 229 20.26 5.42 12.55
CA ALA A 229 21.13 6.55 12.23
C ALA A 229 21.39 6.69 10.73
N VAL A 230 21.65 5.57 10.02
CA VAL A 230 21.89 5.58 8.58
C VAL A 230 20.64 6.00 7.83
N TYR A 231 19.45 5.48 8.18
CA TYR A 231 18.20 5.87 7.55
C TYR A 231 17.89 7.37 7.73
N THR A 232 18.05 7.89 8.96
CA THR A 232 17.88 9.33 9.27
C THR A 232 18.87 10.19 8.49
N GLY A 233 20.15 9.85 8.52
CA GLY A 233 21.20 10.61 7.84
C GLY A 233 21.03 10.64 6.32
N ILE A 234 20.67 9.51 5.71
CA ILE A 234 20.41 9.43 4.26
C ILE A 234 19.17 10.24 3.89
N ALA A 235 18.07 10.13 4.65
CA ALA A 235 16.86 10.89 4.39
C ALA A 235 17.14 12.40 4.46
N TYR A 236 17.89 12.85 5.48
CA TYR A 236 18.32 14.23 5.63
C TYR A 236 19.17 14.69 4.44
N LEU A 237 20.19 13.93 4.05
CA LEU A 237 21.08 14.27 2.92
C LEU A 237 20.34 14.37 1.59
N ILE A 238 19.42 13.47 1.30
CA ILE A 238 18.59 13.52 0.09
C ILE A 238 17.78 14.81 0.06
N THR A 239 17.20 15.19 1.19
CA THR A 239 16.42 16.42 1.32
C THR A 239 17.30 17.64 1.12
N VAL A 240 18.49 17.69 1.75
CA VAL A 240 19.48 18.77 1.59
C VAL A 240 19.88 18.94 0.13
N VAL A 241 20.24 17.85 -0.55
CA VAL A 241 20.61 17.88 -1.99
C VAL A 241 19.45 18.44 -2.82
N SER A 242 18.23 18.00 -2.54
CA SER A 242 17.04 18.48 -3.26
C SER A 242 16.83 19.98 -3.07
N LEU A 243 16.95 20.49 -1.84
CA LEU A 243 16.71 21.89 -1.52
C LEU A 243 17.85 22.83 -1.96
N VAL A 244 19.09 22.35 -2.03
CA VAL A 244 20.25 23.12 -2.53
C VAL A 244 20.31 23.19 -4.04
N THR A 245 19.81 22.17 -4.75
CA THR A 245 19.89 22.07 -6.22
C THR A 245 19.38 23.32 -6.95
N PRO A 246 18.28 24.00 -6.59
CA PRO A 246 17.84 25.24 -7.23
C PRO A 246 18.91 26.34 -7.21
N PHE A 247 19.66 26.49 -6.12
CA PHE A 247 20.71 27.50 -5.99
C PHE A 247 21.96 27.17 -6.81
N ILE A 248 22.16 25.91 -7.17
CA ILE A 248 23.24 25.50 -8.08
C ILE A 248 22.86 25.82 -9.54
N LEU A 249 21.59 25.60 -9.91
CA LEU A 249 21.10 25.67 -11.29
C LEU A 249 20.62 27.08 -11.68
N ILE A 250 20.13 27.88 -10.73
CA ILE A 250 19.48 29.16 -10.98
C ILE A 250 20.33 30.29 -10.40
N SER A 251 20.79 31.21 -11.26
CA SER A 251 21.63 32.34 -10.84
C SER A 251 20.83 33.42 -10.10
N ASN A 252 19.53 33.56 -10.38
CA ASN A 252 18.68 34.50 -9.66
C ASN A 252 18.29 33.94 -8.31
N VAL A 253 18.79 34.54 -7.25
CA VAL A 253 18.64 34.10 -5.85
C VAL A 253 17.17 34.03 -5.42
N ILE A 254 16.36 35.02 -5.80
CA ILE A 254 14.93 35.05 -5.44
C ILE A 254 14.14 33.97 -6.16
N VAL A 255 14.45 33.72 -7.42
CA VAL A 255 13.81 32.63 -8.21
C VAL A 255 14.21 31.29 -7.63
N ALA A 256 15.50 31.08 -7.30
CA ALA A 256 15.99 29.87 -6.66
C ALA A 256 15.31 29.60 -5.32
N LEU A 257 15.11 30.64 -4.49
CA LEU A 257 14.35 30.55 -3.24
C LEU A 257 12.89 30.12 -3.50
N GLY A 258 12.21 30.73 -4.46
CA GLY A 258 10.84 30.38 -4.79
C GLY A 258 10.69 28.93 -5.24
N VAL A 259 11.61 28.44 -6.09
CA VAL A 259 11.64 27.04 -6.52
C VAL A 259 11.91 26.10 -5.35
N MET A 260 12.88 26.42 -4.48
CA MET A 260 13.21 25.65 -3.28
C MET A 260 12.00 25.52 -2.35
N LEU A 261 11.30 26.61 -2.05
CA LEU A 261 10.09 26.60 -1.21
C LEU A 261 8.98 25.75 -1.83
N THR A 262 8.79 25.85 -3.15
CA THR A 262 7.80 25.04 -3.86
C THR A 262 8.17 23.55 -3.78
N MET A 263 9.44 23.20 -3.93
CA MET A 263 9.91 21.81 -3.77
C MET A 263 9.69 21.31 -2.35
N ALA A 264 10.00 22.13 -1.32
CA ALA A 264 9.75 21.76 0.08
C ALA A 264 8.26 21.46 0.32
N LEU A 265 7.35 22.31 -0.17
CA LEU A 265 5.90 22.10 -0.05
C LEU A 265 5.43 20.84 -0.78
N ILE A 266 5.98 20.55 -1.97
CA ILE A 266 5.67 19.31 -2.70
C ILE A 266 6.13 18.10 -1.92
N ILE A 267 7.34 18.11 -1.35
CA ILE A 267 7.87 17.00 -0.54
C ILE A 267 6.97 16.80 0.70
N ILE A 268 6.60 17.87 1.41
CA ILE A 268 5.69 17.80 2.56
C ILE A 268 4.31 17.23 2.14
N ALA A 269 3.74 17.71 1.03
CA ALA A 269 2.45 17.25 0.54
C ALA A 269 2.47 15.77 0.14
N LEU A 270 3.51 15.34 -0.57
CA LEU A 270 3.71 13.93 -0.94
C LEU A 270 3.88 13.05 0.31
N PHE A 271 4.64 13.54 1.27
CA PHE A 271 4.89 12.83 2.52
C PHE A 271 3.62 12.71 3.38
N ASN A 272 2.87 13.82 3.54
CA ASN A 272 1.59 13.81 4.25
C ASN A 272 0.56 12.93 3.54
N TYR A 273 0.49 12.97 2.21
CA TYR A 273 -0.35 12.05 1.44
C TYR A 273 0.01 10.59 1.70
N TYR A 274 1.32 10.29 1.73
CA TYR A 274 1.82 8.97 2.05
C TYR A 274 1.51 8.51 3.48
N TYR A 275 1.54 9.43 4.44
CA TYR A 275 1.38 9.12 5.88
C TYR A 275 -0.07 9.25 6.36
N SER A 276 -0.91 10.01 5.64
CA SER A 276 -2.34 10.23 5.94
C SER A 276 -3.21 9.03 5.57
N GLU A 277 -2.68 8.07 4.82
CA GLU A 277 -3.34 6.78 4.66
C GLU A 277 -3.39 6.10 6.04
N PRO A 278 -4.58 5.78 6.55
CA PRO A 278 -4.77 5.43 7.95
C PRO A 278 -3.93 4.22 8.33
N THR A 279 -2.93 4.46 9.19
CA THR A 279 -2.37 3.40 10.02
C THR A 279 -3.44 3.02 11.03
N ARG A 280 -4.36 2.14 10.69
CA ARG A 280 -5.16 1.50 11.72
C ARG A 280 -4.24 0.61 12.53
N PRO A 281 -4.24 0.73 13.88
CA PRO A 281 -3.65 -0.30 14.70
C PRO A 281 -4.47 -1.57 14.48
N TYR A 282 -3.80 -2.63 14.10
CA TYR A 282 -4.35 -3.97 14.03
C TYR A 282 -4.66 -4.49 15.45
#